data_0b0c394be850c0727f49f241c78492c8
#
_entry.id   0b0c394be850c0727f49f241c78492c8
#
_cell.length_a   1.000
_cell.length_b   1.000
_cell.length_c   1.000
_cell.angle_alpha   90.00
_cell.angle_beta   90.00
_cell.angle_gamma   90.00
#
_symmetry.space_group_name_H-M   'P 1'
#
loop_
_entity.id
_entity.type
_entity.pdbx_description
1 polymer ?
#
loop_
_entity_poly.entity_id
_entity_poly.type
_entity_poly.pdbx_seq_one_letter_code
_entity_poly.pdbx_strand_id
1 'polypeptide(L)'
;MKKFVPVYEGELRKHSIQVPRCISECSGIRIFGRRIKSLVFSTDVAIIKNINADAIIAVYPFTPQAGITQAIIGVSDVPVFVGVGGGLTNGQRSAHVAAFAEHQGAFGVVCNTFI
;
A
#
# COMPACT_ATOMS: atom_id res chain seq x y z
N MET A 1 16.61 -6.06 8.25
CA MET A 1 18.01 -6.07 7.83
C MET A 1 18.12 -5.73 6.36
N LYS A 2 19.01 -4.82 6.06
CA LYS A 2 19.19 -4.40 4.68
C LYS A 2 20.19 -5.32 3.99
N LYS A 3 19.74 -6.07 3.02
CA LYS A 3 20.62 -6.94 2.25
C LYS A 3 21.46 -6.11 1.29
N PHE A 4 22.70 -6.52 1.09
CA PHE A 4 23.50 -5.94 0.04
C PHE A 4 22.93 -6.39 -1.32
N VAL A 5 22.57 -5.43 -2.13
CA VAL A 5 22.07 -5.69 -3.48
C VAL A 5 23.07 -5.06 -4.45
N PRO A 6 23.70 -5.85 -5.33
CA PRO A 6 24.62 -5.28 -6.31
C PRO A 6 23.89 -4.28 -7.20
N VAL A 7 24.56 -3.22 -7.56
CA VAL A 7 24.02 -2.27 -8.53
C VAL A 7 24.00 -2.96 -9.88
N TYR A 8 22.81 -3.06 -10.45
CA TYR A 8 22.61 -3.71 -11.72
C TYR A 8 21.98 -2.72 -12.69
N GLU A 9 22.71 -2.37 -13.76
CA GLU A 9 22.29 -1.34 -14.70
C GLU A 9 21.74 -1.94 -16.01
N GLY A 10 21.17 -3.12 -15.96
CA GLY A 10 20.54 -3.74 -17.12
C GLY A 10 19.22 -3.11 -17.51
N GLU A 11 18.71 -3.52 -18.66
CA GLU A 11 17.45 -2.99 -19.20
C GLU A 11 16.28 -3.14 -18.23
N LEU A 12 16.21 -4.25 -17.51
CA LEU A 12 15.11 -4.47 -16.56
C LEU A 12 15.10 -3.42 -15.46
N ARG A 13 16.27 -3.01 -15.01
CA ARG A 13 16.39 -2.00 -13.95
C ARG A 13 15.95 -0.63 -14.44
N LYS A 14 16.27 -0.31 -15.70
CA LYS A 14 15.88 0.97 -16.29
C LYS A 14 14.38 1.08 -16.48
N HIS A 15 13.69 -0.04 -16.56
CA HIS A 15 12.26 -0.08 -16.79
C HIS A 15 11.48 -0.42 -15.51
N SER A 16 12.10 -0.23 -14.33
CA SER A 16 11.37 -0.37 -13.09
C SER A 16 10.21 0.62 -13.05
N ILE A 17 9.16 0.25 -12.33
CA ILE A 17 7.94 1.05 -12.28
C ILE A 17 8.22 2.32 -11.49
N GLN A 18 7.93 3.47 -12.08
CA GLN A 18 8.20 4.76 -11.45
C GLN A 18 6.98 5.66 -11.51
N VAL A 19 6.77 6.40 -10.43
CA VAL A 19 5.77 7.48 -10.43
C VAL A 19 6.30 8.66 -11.24
N PRO A 20 5.41 9.49 -11.82
CA PRO A 20 5.87 10.68 -12.55
C PRO A 20 6.70 11.60 -11.67
N ARG A 21 7.77 12.15 -12.24
CA ARG A 21 8.69 13.00 -11.49
C ARG A 21 8.03 14.24 -10.90
N CYS A 22 7.04 14.80 -11.58
CA CYS A 22 6.37 16.01 -11.12
C CYS A 22 5.68 15.81 -9.77
N ILE A 23 5.41 14.57 -9.37
CA ILE A 23 4.80 14.30 -8.07
C ILE A 23 5.68 14.77 -6.92
N SER A 24 7.00 14.74 -7.09
CA SER A 24 7.91 15.18 -6.04
C SER A 24 7.81 16.67 -5.74
N GLU A 25 7.20 17.45 -6.63
CA GLU A 25 7.00 18.88 -6.45
C GLU A 25 5.75 19.21 -5.62
N CYS A 26 4.90 18.21 -5.37
CA CYS A 26 3.73 18.39 -4.54
C CYS A 26 4.12 18.50 -3.07
N SER A 27 3.30 19.17 -2.26
CA SER A 27 3.55 19.24 -0.83
C SER A 27 3.22 17.93 -0.12
N GLY A 28 2.30 17.14 -0.69
CA GLY A 28 1.90 15.87 -0.10
C GLY A 28 1.14 16.02 1.20
N ILE A 29 1.01 14.92 1.90
CA ILE A 29 0.42 14.88 3.25
C ILE A 29 1.42 14.30 4.21
N ARG A 30 1.28 14.65 5.48
CA ARG A 30 2.14 14.09 6.54
C ARG A 30 1.30 13.23 7.47
N ILE A 31 1.68 11.97 7.60
CA ILE A 31 0.99 11.02 8.47
C ILE A 31 2.03 10.41 9.39
N PHE A 32 1.86 10.55 10.69
CA PHE A 32 2.82 10.07 11.71
C PHE A 32 4.25 10.52 11.42
N GLY A 33 4.40 11.79 11.04
CA GLY A 33 5.72 12.35 10.77
C GLY A 33 6.30 11.99 9.41
N ARG A 34 5.63 11.14 8.63
CA ARG A 34 6.09 10.73 7.32
C ARG A 34 5.37 11.51 6.24
N ARG A 35 6.14 12.11 5.34
CA ARG A 35 5.55 12.84 4.21
C ARG A 35 5.29 11.89 3.06
N ILE A 36 4.06 11.90 2.58
CA ILE A 36 3.60 11.05 1.50
C ILE A 36 3.15 11.94 0.35
N LYS A 37 3.83 11.83 -0.78
CA LYS A 37 3.53 12.59 -2.00
C LYS A 37 2.95 11.73 -3.10
N SER A 38 3.12 10.42 -3.02
CA SER A 38 2.63 9.50 -4.05
C SER A 38 2.01 8.28 -3.41
N LEU A 39 0.88 7.86 -3.97
CA LEU A 39 0.15 6.69 -3.51
C LEU A 39 -0.18 5.83 -4.72
N VAL A 40 0.00 4.53 -4.58
CA VAL A 40 -0.37 3.58 -5.63
C VAL A 40 -1.48 2.68 -5.12
N PHE A 41 -2.54 2.59 -5.90
CA PHE A 41 -3.68 1.72 -5.62
C PHE A 41 -3.44 0.39 -6.29
N SER A 42 -3.10 -0.64 -5.54
CA SER A 42 -2.80 -1.94 -6.14
C SER A 42 -2.82 -3.04 -5.08
N THR A 43 -3.14 -4.24 -5.53
CA THR A 43 -2.95 -5.48 -4.76
C THR A 43 -1.96 -6.41 -5.46
N ASP A 44 -1.38 -5.96 -6.57
CA ASP A 44 -0.38 -6.74 -7.30
C ASP A 44 0.95 -6.64 -6.59
N VAL A 45 1.40 -7.74 -6.00
CA VAL A 45 2.62 -7.76 -5.19
C VAL A 45 3.87 -7.44 -6.00
N ALA A 46 3.88 -7.76 -7.29
CA ALA A 46 5.02 -7.44 -8.15
C ALA A 46 5.13 -5.92 -8.36
N ILE A 47 4.00 -5.25 -8.57
CA ILE A 47 3.96 -3.80 -8.68
C ILE A 47 4.37 -3.16 -7.35
N ILE A 48 3.78 -3.64 -6.27
CA ILE A 48 4.05 -3.09 -4.92
C ILE A 48 5.53 -3.16 -4.58
N LYS A 49 6.18 -4.26 -4.91
CA LYS A 49 7.60 -4.45 -4.58
C LYS A 49 8.53 -3.61 -5.45
N ASN A 50 8.10 -3.26 -6.66
CA ASN A 50 8.99 -2.66 -7.66
C ASN A 50 8.70 -1.20 -7.97
N ILE A 51 7.69 -0.60 -7.37
CA ILE A 51 7.36 0.79 -7.62
C ILE A 51 8.03 1.70 -6.58
N ASN A 52 8.33 2.92 -6.97
CA ASN A 52 8.98 3.89 -6.10
C ASN A 52 8.01 4.88 -5.45
N ALA A 53 6.74 4.52 -5.33
CA ALA A 53 5.76 5.35 -4.63
C ALA A 53 6.07 5.45 -3.14
N ASP A 54 5.58 6.51 -2.51
CA ASP A 54 5.80 6.72 -1.06
C ASP A 54 4.93 5.82 -0.20
N ALA A 55 3.80 5.38 -0.71
CA ALA A 55 2.88 4.51 0.02
C ALA A 55 2.01 3.72 -0.94
N ILE A 56 1.40 2.68 -0.42
CA ILE A 56 0.50 1.79 -1.16
C ILE A 56 -0.88 1.85 -0.53
N ILE A 57 -1.91 1.88 -1.36
CA ILE A 57 -3.28 1.65 -0.90
C ILE A 57 -3.73 0.33 -1.49
N ALA A 58 -3.95 -0.65 -0.64
CA ALA A 58 -4.45 -1.95 -1.03
C ALA A 58 -5.97 -1.87 -1.11
N VAL A 59 -6.48 -1.79 -2.33
CA VAL A 59 -7.92 -1.75 -2.59
C VAL A 59 -8.37 -3.06 -3.18
N TYR A 60 -9.53 -3.51 -2.71
CA TYR A 60 -10.06 -4.81 -3.09
C TYR A 60 -11.35 -4.63 -3.86
N PRO A 61 -11.48 -5.26 -5.05
CA PRO A 61 -12.76 -5.31 -5.74
C PRO A 61 -13.71 -6.37 -5.15
N PHE A 62 -13.27 -7.04 -4.11
CA PHE A 62 -14.00 -8.08 -3.41
C PHE A 62 -13.88 -7.81 -1.91
N THR A 63 -14.50 -8.65 -1.10
CA THR A 63 -14.44 -8.53 0.36
C THR A 63 -12.99 -8.68 0.84
N PRO A 64 -12.47 -7.73 1.63
CA PRO A 64 -11.11 -7.80 2.14
C PRO A 64 -10.85 -9.07 2.95
N GLN A 65 -9.66 -9.62 2.82
CA GLN A 65 -9.25 -10.85 3.50
C GLN A 65 -7.89 -10.65 4.17
N ALA A 66 -7.78 -11.14 5.38
CA ALA A 66 -6.58 -10.97 6.20
C ALA A 66 -5.32 -11.54 5.55
N GLY A 67 -5.44 -12.67 4.86
CA GLY A 67 -4.29 -13.29 4.21
C GLY A 67 -3.71 -12.43 3.09
N ILE A 68 -4.56 -11.77 2.32
CA ILE A 68 -4.10 -10.87 1.26
C ILE A 68 -3.43 -9.65 1.87
N THR A 69 -4.04 -9.06 2.89
CA THR A 69 -3.48 -7.91 3.58
C THR A 69 -2.08 -8.24 4.14
N GLN A 70 -1.95 -9.39 4.78
CA GLN A 70 -0.68 -9.81 5.34
C GLN A 70 0.40 -9.97 4.27
N ALA A 71 0.03 -10.55 3.12
CA ALA A 71 0.97 -10.71 2.02
C ALA A 71 1.44 -9.37 1.47
N ILE A 72 0.52 -8.41 1.32
CA ILE A 72 0.87 -7.10 0.80
C ILE A 72 1.78 -6.36 1.77
N ILE A 73 1.44 -6.35 3.05
CA ILE A 73 2.27 -5.69 4.06
C ILE A 73 3.66 -6.33 4.11
N GLY A 74 3.72 -7.66 3.96
CA GLY A 74 4.98 -8.39 4.02
C GLY A 74 5.93 -8.08 2.87
N VAL A 75 5.40 -7.77 1.68
CA VAL A 75 6.27 -7.47 0.53
C VAL A 75 6.57 -5.99 0.37
N SER A 76 5.79 -5.10 0.95
CA SER A 76 5.95 -3.67 0.75
C SER A 76 7.07 -3.09 1.60
N ASP A 77 7.90 -2.25 0.97
CA ASP A 77 8.95 -1.51 1.68
C ASP A 77 8.46 -0.15 2.17
N VAL A 78 7.23 0.21 1.87
CA VAL A 78 6.65 1.50 2.22
C VAL A 78 5.34 1.29 2.98
N PRO A 79 4.81 2.33 3.64
CA PRO A 79 3.56 2.20 4.38
C PRO A 79 2.42 1.69 3.50
N VAL A 80 1.59 0.81 4.06
CA VAL A 80 0.43 0.25 3.38
C VAL A 80 -0.84 0.71 4.09
N PHE A 81 -1.74 1.31 3.32
CA PHE A 81 -3.10 1.62 3.75
C PHE A 81 -4.01 0.54 3.21
N VAL A 82 -4.88 0.01 4.03
CA VAL A 82 -5.67 -1.16 3.71
C VAL A 82 -7.13 -0.78 3.55
N GLY A 83 -7.75 -1.18 2.43
CA GLY A 83 -9.19 -1.02 2.23
C GLY A 83 -9.95 -1.99 3.10
N VAL A 84 -10.93 -1.48 3.84
CA VAL A 84 -11.71 -2.30 4.77
C VAL A 84 -13.20 -2.28 4.46
N GLY A 85 -13.62 -1.61 3.39
CA GLY A 85 -15.03 -1.42 3.07
C GLY A 85 -15.44 -1.90 1.69
N GLY A 86 -14.71 -2.81 1.07
CA GLY A 86 -15.06 -3.29 -0.26
C GLY A 86 -16.05 -4.45 -0.26
N GLY A 87 -16.58 -4.74 -1.44
CA GLY A 87 -17.47 -5.86 -1.65
C GLY A 87 -18.77 -5.72 -0.86
N LEU A 88 -19.15 -6.76 -0.12
CA LEU A 88 -20.35 -6.77 0.70
C LEU A 88 -20.09 -6.35 2.14
N THR A 89 -18.91 -5.84 2.42
CA THR A 89 -18.52 -5.44 3.77
C THR A 89 -19.24 -4.15 4.18
N ASN A 90 -19.71 -4.09 5.40
CA ASN A 90 -20.35 -2.90 5.94
C ASN A 90 -20.02 -2.76 7.43
N GLY A 91 -20.42 -1.64 8.00
CA GLY A 91 -20.40 -1.28 9.41
C GLY A 91 -19.49 -2.11 10.31
N GLN A 92 -20.09 -3.03 11.04
CA GLN A 92 -19.39 -3.82 12.06
C GLN A 92 -18.30 -4.70 11.48
N ARG A 93 -18.55 -5.28 10.31
CA ARG A 93 -17.52 -6.10 9.67
C ARG A 93 -16.33 -5.25 9.23
N SER A 94 -16.58 -4.07 8.70
CA SER A 94 -15.50 -3.16 8.33
C SER A 94 -14.68 -2.76 9.55
N ALA A 95 -15.32 -2.56 10.69
CA ALA A 95 -14.62 -2.26 11.93
C ALA A 95 -13.73 -3.41 12.38
N HIS A 96 -14.20 -4.65 12.27
CA HIS A 96 -13.40 -5.82 12.62
C HIS A 96 -12.21 -5.98 11.67
N VAL A 97 -12.42 -5.78 10.38
CA VAL A 97 -11.35 -5.87 9.39
C VAL A 97 -10.30 -4.77 9.65
N ALA A 98 -10.75 -3.58 9.99
CA ALA A 98 -9.84 -2.47 10.31
C ALA A 98 -8.98 -2.79 11.54
N ALA A 99 -9.59 -3.31 12.59
CA ALA A 99 -8.84 -3.68 13.80
C ALA A 99 -7.82 -4.77 13.50
N PHE A 100 -8.19 -5.75 12.69
CA PHE A 100 -7.28 -6.82 12.33
C PHE A 100 -6.13 -6.31 11.46
N ALA A 101 -6.42 -5.40 10.52
CA ALA A 101 -5.38 -4.80 9.68
C ALA A 101 -4.37 -4.03 10.52
N GLU A 102 -4.83 -3.32 11.55
CA GLU A 102 -3.93 -2.62 12.46
C GLU A 102 -2.97 -3.60 13.14
N HIS A 103 -3.49 -4.73 13.61
CA HIS A 103 -2.65 -5.77 14.21
C HIS A 103 -1.62 -6.33 13.24
N GLN A 104 -1.94 -6.38 11.97
CA GLN A 104 -1.03 -6.88 10.95
C GLN A 104 0.05 -5.87 10.55
N GLY A 105 -0.04 -4.64 11.02
CA GLY A 105 0.96 -3.62 10.74
C GLY A 105 0.57 -2.65 9.64
N ALA A 106 -0.72 -2.52 9.31
CA ALA A 106 -1.17 -1.51 8.37
C ALA A 106 -0.89 -0.12 8.93
N PHE A 107 -0.48 0.80 8.06
CA PHE A 107 -0.21 2.17 8.45
C PHE A 107 -1.49 2.96 8.67
N GLY A 108 -2.55 2.57 7.98
CA GLY A 108 -3.88 3.15 8.11
C GLY A 108 -4.89 2.30 7.36
N VAL A 109 -6.14 2.70 7.42
CA VAL A 109 -7.21 2.01 6.71
C VAL A 109 -7.98 2.99 5.86
N VAL A 110 -8.57 2.48 4.76
CA VAL A 110 -9.43 3.25 3.88
C VAL A 110 -10.82 2.63 3.95
N CYS A 111 -11.77 3.41 4.40
CA CYS A 111 -13.16 2.95 4.51
C CYS A 111 -13.99 3.64 3.43
N ASN A 112 -14.50 2.87 2.47
CA ASN A 112 -15.36 3.39 1.41
C ASN A 112 -16.66 2.61 1.33
N THR A 113 -17.27 2.39 2.46
CA THR A 113 -18.52 1.67 2.58
C THR A 113 -19.56 2.53 3.28
N PHE A 114 -20.81 2.13 3.18
CA PHE A 114 -21.86 2.77 3.98
C PHE A 114 -21.67 2.39 5.44
N ILE A 115 -21.86 3.39 6.27
CA ILE A 115 -21.73 3.21 7.70
C ILE A 115 -23.10 3.03 8.32
#